data_f88f207e14bbcf580df88d713b22b3b3
#
_entry.id   f88f207e14bbcf580df88d713b22b3b3
#
_cell.length_a   1.000
_cell.length_b   1.000
_cell.length_c   1.000
_cell.angle_alpha   90.00
_cell.angle_beta   90.00
_cell.angle_gamma   90.00
#
_symmetry.space_group_name_H-M   'P 1'
#
loop_
_entity.id
_entity.type
_entity.pdbx_description
1 polymer ?
#
loop_
_entity_poly.entity_id
_entity_poly.type
_entity_poly.pdbx_seq_one_letter_code
_entity_poly.pdbx_strand_id
1 'polypeptide(L)'
;MLKMVIIAYNEAIDMEVMEMMEKCDLKNYTKVMGVFGRGETSGTHLGNDIWPGRNNLLYVATPENTAKQLASAVKELRAKLGKEGIKAFILPIEEIT
;
A
#
# COMPACT_ATOMS: atom_id res chain seq x y z
N MET A 1 6.66 16.15 11.87
CA MET A 1 5.23 15.85 11.97
C MET A 1 4.94 14.43 11.52
N LEU A 2 4.17 13.71 12.30
CA LEU A 2 3.84 12.33 11.97
C LEU A 2 2.71 12.26 10.97
N LYS A 3 2.81 11.29 10.09
CA LYS A 3 1.79 11.00 9.10
C LYS A 3 1.37 9.54 9.20
N MET A 4 0.14 9.27 8.85
CA MET A 4 -0.33 7.91 8.68
C MET A 4 -0.29 7.59 7.19
N VAL A 5 0.44 6.57 6.83
CA VAL A 5 0.44 6.07 5.46
C VAL A 5 -0.36 4.78 5.45
N ILE A 6 -1.36 4.75 4.60
CA ILE A 6 -2.17 3.54 4.40
C ILE A 6 -1.85 3.03 3.01
N ILE A 7 -1.34 1.82 2.92
CA ILE A 7 -1.02 1.22 1.63
C ILE A 7 -2.03 0.10 1.37
N ALA A 8 -2.78 0.24 0.29
CA ALA A 8 -3.74 -0.77 -0.12
C ALA A 8 -3.20 -1.42 -1.40
N TYR A 9 -3.13 -2.73 -1.41
CA TYR A 9 -2.54 -3.42 -2.55
C TYR A 9 -3.12 -4.82 -2.71
N ASN A 10 -3.03 -5.34 -3.91
CA ASN A 10 -3.49 -6.69 -4.19
C ASN A 10 -2.59 -7.68 -3.45
N GLU A 11 -3.19 -8.70 -2.84
CA GLU A 11 -2.41 -9.66 -2.05
C GLU A 11 -1.37 -10.42 -2.87
N ALA A 12 -1.55 -10.48 -4.17
CA ALA A 12 -0.60 -11.17 -5.04
C ALA A 12 0.79 -10.53 -5.04
N ILE A 13 0.87 -9.24 -4.72
CA ILE A 13 2.15 -8.54 -4.70
C ILE A 13 2.65 -8.28 -3.28
N ASP A 14 2.18 -9.06 -2.33
CA ASP A 14 2.58 -8.87 -0.93
C ASP A 14 4.10 -8.94 -0.74
N MET A 15 4.75 -9.89 -1.39
CA MET A 15 6.19 -10.03 -1.25
C MET A 15 6.92 -8.77 -1.70
N GLU A 16 6.55 -8.24 -2.85
CA GLU A 16 7.17 -7.03 -3.38
C GLU A 16 6.92 -5.83 -2.48
N VAL A 17 5.73 -5.74 -1.92
CA VAL A 17 5.40 -4.64 -1.02
C VAL A 17 6.21 -4.73 0.27
N MET A 18 6.35 -5.92 0.81
CA MET A 18 7.13 -6.10 2.04
C MET A 18 8.61 -5.82 1.80
N GLU A 19 9.14 -6.16 0.63
CA GLU A 19 10.50 -5.79 0.27
C GLU A 19 10.66 -4.28 0.17
N MET A 20 9.67 -3.61 -0.38
CA MET A 20 9.67 -2.14 -0.46
C MET A 20 9.70 -1.53 0.94
N MET A 21 8.90 -2.07 1.85
CA MET A 21 8.88 -1.59 3.24
C MET A 21 10.25 -1.73 3.89
N GLU A 22 10.89 -2.87 3.66
CA GLU A 22 12.20 -3.13 4.21
C GLU A 22 13.25 -2.16 3.65
N LYS A 23 13.19 -1.87 2.37
CA LYS A 23 14.11 -0.91 1.75
C LYS A 23 13.93 0.49 2.30
N CYS A 24 12.72 0.83 2.72
CA CYS A 24 12.45 2.11 3.36
C CYS A 24 12.72 2.08 4.86
N ASP A 25 13.28 0.98 5.34
CA ASP A 25 13.61 0.78 6.76
C ASP A 25 12.38 0.91 7.67
N LEU A 26 11.25 0.42 7.18
CA LEU A 26 10.00 0.47 7.92
C LEU A 26 9.70 -0.91 8.48
N LYS A 27 9.88 -1.05 9.79
CA LYS A 27 9.70 -2.31 10.49
C LYS A 27 8.42 -2.36 11.33
N ASN A 28 7.87 -1.19 11.60
CA ASN A 28 6.67 -1.10 12.43
C ASN A 28 5.46 -0.76 11.58
N TYR A 29 4.51 -1.65 11.59
CA TYR A 29 3.29 -1.47 10.80
C TYR A 29 2.20 -2.36 11.36
N THR A 30 0.97 -2.06 10.99
CA THR A 30 -0.15 -2.95 11.23
C THR A 30 -0.62 -3.43 9.86
N LYS A 31 -0.78 -4.73 9.73
CA LYS A 31 -1.16 -5.33 8.46
C LYS A 31 -2.51 -6.00 8.59
N VAL A 32 -3.42 -5.68 7.66
CA VAL A 32 -4.72 -6.34 7.58
C VAL A 32 -4.74 -7.11 6.28
N MET A 33 -5.00 -8.40 6.38
CA MET A 33 -4.92 -9.28 5.23
C MET A 33 -6.31 -9.67 4.72
N GLY A 34 -6.38 -9.87 3.42
CA GLY A 34 -7.56 -10.45 2.81
C GLY A 34 -8.79 -9.57 2.86
N VAL A 35 -8.64 -8.27 2.69
CA VAL A 35 -9.78 -7.37 2.69
C VAL A 35 -10.30 -7.20 1.27
N PHE A 36 -11.58 -6.93 1.18
CA PHE A 36 -12.22 -6.76 -0.10
C PHE A 36 -12.14 -5.31 -0.55
N GLY A 37 -11.83 -5.09 -1.81
CA GLY A 37 -11.77 -3.73 -2.34
C GLY A 37 -12.20 -3.70 -3.78
N ARG A 38 -12.62 -2.52 -4.21
CA ARG A 38 -13.00 -2.31 -5.60
C ARG A 38 -12.63 -0.89 -6.00
N GLY A 39 -11.87 -0.77 -7.07
CA GLY A 39 -11.53 0.51 -7.65
C GLY A 39 -11.89 0.53 -9.11
N GLU A 40 -11.70 1.65 -9.76
CA GLU A 40 -11.98 1.77 -11.18
C GLU A 40 -11.19 0.76 -11.99
N THR A 41 -9.91 0.67 -11.71
CA THR A 41 -9.04 -0.25 -12.41
C THR A 41 -9.45 -1.69 -12.17
N SER A 42 -9.81 -1.99 -10.92
CA SER A 42 -10.28 -3.32 -10.58
C SER A 42 -11.55 -3.66 -11.32
N GLY A 43 -12.40 -2.67 -11.50
CA GLY A 43 -13.63 -2.87 -12.26
C GLY A 43 -13.37 -3.28 -13.69
N THR A 44 -12.36 -2.69 -14.30
CA THR A 44 -12.02 -3.01 -15.70
C THR A 44 -11.32 -4.34 -15.82
N HIS A 45 -10.83 -4.87 -14.71
CA HIS A 45 -10.13 -6.14 -14.70
C HIS A 45 -10.99 -7.28 -14.23
N LEU A 46 -12.28 -7.10 -14.25
CA LEU A 46 -13.18 -8.16 -13.85
C LEU A 46 -13.01 -9.43 -14.65
N GLY A 47 -12.53 -9.27 -15.89
CA GLY A 47 -12.24 -10.42 -16.70
C GLY A 47 -11.06 -11.24 -16.18
N ASN A 48 -10.28 -10.65 -15.30
CA ASN A 48 -9.10 -11.30 -14.74
C ASN A 48 -9.34 -11.74 -13.32
N ASP A 49 -10.49 -12.22 -13.04
CA ASP A 49 -10.95 -12.48 -11.69
C ASP A 49 -10.19 -13.53 -10.92
N ILE A 50 -9.02 -13.84 -11.37
CA ILE A 50 -8.12 -14.70 -10.66
C ILE A 50 -7.85 -14.12 -9.28
N TRP A 51 -7.88 -12.81 -9.17
CA TRP A 51 -7.62 -12.12 -7.90
C TRP A 51 -8.83 -11.28 -7.52
N PRO A 52 -9.92 -11.90 -7.16
CA PRO A 52 -11.19 -11.19 -6.98
C PRO A 52 -11.16 -10.26 -5.79
N GLY A 53 -10.66 -9.06 -6.03
CA GLY A 53 -10.78 -7.98 -5.08
C GLY A 53 -10.13 -8.16 -3.73
N ARG A 54 -9.27 -9.16 -3.54
CA ARG A 54 -8.62 -9.34 -2.25
C ARG A 54 -7.37 -8.49 -2.14
N ASN A 55 -7.36 -7.66 -1.12
CA ASN A 55 -6.25 -6.75 -0.86
C ASN A 55 -5.73 -6.92 0.53
N ASN A 56 -4.49 -6.47 0.72
CA ASN A 56 -3.93 -6.28 2.05
C ASN A 56 -3.80 -4.79 2.30
N LEU A 57 -3.83 -4.41 3.56
CA LEU A 57 -3.63 -3.03 3.98
C LEU A 57 -2.48 -2.97 4.95
N LEU A 58 -1.65 -1.95 4.80
CA LEU A 58 -0.61 -1.65 5.76
C LEU A 58 -0.87 -0.26 6.33
N TYR A 59 -0.80 -0.15 7.65
CA TYR A 59 -0.94 1.12 8.34
C TYR A 59 0.41 1.44 8.96
N VAL A 60 0.98 2.58 8.58
CA VAL A 60 2.31 2.97 9.03
C VAL A 60 2.29 4.38 9.55
N ALA A 61 2.58 4.56 10.83
CA ALA A 61 2.75 5.90 11.40
C ALA A 61 4.23 6.24 11.31
N THR A 62 4.56 7.32 10.63
CA THR A 62 5.96 7.62 10.34
C THR A 62 6.17 9.12 10.15
N PRO A 63 7.41 9.61 10.33
CA PRO A 63 7.69 11.02 10.04
C PRO A 63 7.41 11.38 8.59
N GLU A 64 7.14 12.65 8.37
CA GLU A 64 6.75 13.14 7.06
C GLU A 64 7.77 12.81 5.97
N ASN A 65 9.05 12.93 6.28
CA ASN A 65 10.08 12.61 5.28
C ASN A 65 10.01 11.16 4.81
N THR A 66 9.84 10.26 5.76
CA THR A 66 9.72 8.85 5.45
C THR A 66 8.44 8.56 4.71
N ALA A 67 7.37 9.25 5.07
CA ALA A 67 6.10 9.09 4.36
C ALA A 67 6.25 9.47 2.89
N LYS A 68 6.99 10.53 2.60
CA LYS A 68 7.23 10.94 1.22
C LYS A 68 8.08 9.93 0.46
N GLN A 69 9.10 9.38 1.13
CA GLN A 69 9.92 8.34 0.52
C GLN A 69 9.08 7.11 0.20
N LEU A 70 8.21 6.75 1.11
CA LEU A 70 7.34 5.60 0.92
C LEU A 70 6.37 5.83 -0.23
N ALA A 71 5.82 7.04 -0.34
CA ALA A 71 4.93 7.37 -1.44
C ALA A 71 5.66 7.26 -2.79
N SER A 72 6.90 7.72 -2.85
CA SER A 72 7.71 7.60 -4.05
C SER A 72 7.97 6.14 -4.40
N ALA A 73 8.29 5.34 -3.37
CA ALA A 73 8.54 3.92 -3.57
C ALA A 73 7.29 3.20 -4.11
N VAL A 74 6.12 3.59 -3.61
CA VAL A 74 4.86 3.02 -4.11
C VAL A 74 4.66 3.36 -5.59
N LYS A 75 4.95 4.59 -5.97
CA LYS A 75 4.84 5.00 -7.38
C LYS A 75 5.79 4.20 -8.27
N GLU A 76 7.01 4.00 -7.81
CA GLU A 76 7.98 3.22 -8.57
C GLU A 76 7.55 1.76 -8.70
N LEU A 77 7.07 1.21 -7.61
CA LEU A 77 6.62 -0.18 -7.63
C LEU A 77 5.43 -0.35 -8.56
N ARG A 78 4.49 0.60 -8.52
CA ARG A 78 3.34 0.57 -9.42
C ARG A 78 3.76 0.57 -10.88
N ALA A 79 4.73 1.43 -11.22
CA ALA A 79 5.23 1.52 -12.59
C ALA A 79 5.89 0.22 -13.01
N LYS A 80 6.59 -0.43 -12.08
CA LYS A 80 7.32 -1.66 -12.37
C LYS A 80 6.37 -2.85 -12.52
N LEU A 81 5.33 -2.91 -11.72
CA LEU A 81 4.40 -4.03 -11.73
C LEU A 81 3.26 -3.87 -12.72
N GLY A 82 3.16 -2.71 -13.33
CA GLY A 82 2.17 -2.47 -14.37
C GLY A 82 0.76 -2.36 -13.83
N LYS A 83 -0.05 -3.38 -14.06
CA LYS A 83 -1.47 -3.32 -13.76
C LYS A 83 -1.86 -3.71 -12.35
N GLU A 84 -0.88 -4.13 -11.55
CA GLU A 84 -1.19 -4.54 -10.19
C GLU A 84 -1.64 -3.35 -9.36
N GLY A 85 -2.70 -3.55 -8.60
CA GLY A 85 -3.26 -2.47 -7.79
C GLY A 85 -2.43 -2.20 -6.55
N ILE A 86 -1.95 -0.98 -6.45
CA ILE A 86 -1.31 -0.50 -5.23
C ILE A 86 -1.55 1.00 -5.11
N LYS A 87 -1.95 1.44 -3.92
CA LYS A 87 -2.18 2.84 -3.62
C LYS A 87 -1.68 3.15 -2.23
N ALA A 88 -1.22 4.36 -2.05
CA ALA A 88 -0.83 4.87 -0.75
C ALA A 88 -1.61 6.14 -0.46
N PHE A 89 -2.10 6.24 0.77
CA PHE A 89 -2.80 7.42 1.25
C PHE A 89 -1.99 7.99 2.39
N ILE A 90 -1.72 9.28 2.35
CA ILE A 90 -0.99 9.95 3.42
C ILE A 90 -1.94 10.90 4.12
N LEU A 91 -2.10 10.70 5.43
CA LEU A 91 -3.00 11.51 6.24
C LEU A 91 -2.24 12.11 7.41
N PRO A 92 -2.64 13.29 7.85
CA PRO A 92 -2.05 13.84 9.07
C PRO A 92 -2.51 13.05 10.30
N ILE A 93 -1.61 12.91 11.26
CA ILE A 93 -1.96 12.32 12.54
C ILE A 93 -2.05 13.46 13.55
N GLU A 94 -3.23 13.64 14.13
CA GLU A 94 -3.41 14.69 15.12
C GLU A 94 -2.84 14.28 16.46
N GLU A 95 -2.98 13.02 16.81
CA GLU A 95 -2.55 12.55 18.11
C GLU A 95 -2.27 11.05 18.06
N ILE A 96 -1.24 10.65 18.77
CA ILE A 96 -0.92 9.24 19.03
C ILE A 96 -0.86 9.07 20.54
N THR A 97 -1.52 8.07 21.05
CA THR A 97 -1.52 7.80 22.49
C THR A 97 -0.29 7.05 22.95
#